data_78406307c0579861f182cec541161cb2
#
_entry.id   78406307c0579861f182cec541161cb2
#
_cell.length_a   1.000
_cell.length_b   1.000
_cell.length_c   1.000
_cell.angle_alpha   90.00
_cell.angle_beta   90.00
_cell.angle_gamma   90.00
#
_symmetry.space_group_name_H-M   'P 1'
#
loop_
_entity.id
_entity.type
_entity.pdbx_description
1 polymer ?
#
loop_
_entity_poly.entity_id
_entity_poly.type
_entity_poly.pdbx_seq_one_letter_code
_entity_poly.pdbx_strand_id
1 'polypeptide(L)'
;ALDRGDDRRLIGLYKVFSPENLLKKQFQTDSNKINVKFYSELLHIIGLEEIEDKEGSRRIIARKKPSERNRASLIESTITILDSEDWLDRVEKLSRFGANRDEQLFNVALSLVINWVNRVLFMKLLEAQMLKYHKGEVLYAFMKPQMITDYDELNKLFFQVLAKRPQDRQEHINAKYGRIPYLNSSLFELSPLERLTIRISNLEDSEM
;
A
#
# COMPACT_ATOMS: atom_id res chain seq x y z
N ALA A 1 -31.87 29.77 4.16
CA ALA A 1 -30.91 28.95 4.90
C ALA A 1 -29.65 28.61 4.08
N LEU A 2 -29.79 28.52 2.75
CA LEU A 2 -28.67 28.27 1.82
C LEU A 2 -27.72 29.47 1.66
N ASP A 3 -28.22 30.69 1.91
CA ASP A 3 -27.46 31.94 1.71
C ASP A 3 -26.52 32.34 2.86
N ARG A 4 -26.41 31.55 3.92
CA ARG A 4 -25.66 31.95 5.12
C ARG A 4 -24.41 31.09 5.42
N GLY A 5 -23.93 30.30 4.50
CA GLY A 5 -22.65 29.60 4.67
C GLY A 5 -22.53 28.69 5.92
N ASP A 6 -23.65 28.16 6.43
CA ASP A 6 -23.65 27.28 7.60
C ASP A 6 -23.48 25.82 7.16
N ASP A 7 -22.20 25.43 6.99
CA ASP A 7 -21.81 24.09 6.55
C ASP A 7 -22.39 22.96 7.43
N ARG A 8 -22.64 23.23 8.71
CA ARG A 8 -23.21 22.22 9.63
C ARG A 8 -24.67 21.86 9.26
N ARG A 9 -25.44 22.86 8.83
CA ARG A 9 -26.83 22.66 8.37
C ARG A 9 -26.88 22.00 7.01
N LEU A 10 -25.94 22.34 6.12
CA LEU A 10 -25.76 21.68 4.82
C LEU A 10 -25.41 20.21 4.98
N ILE A 11 -24.47 19.86 5.87
CA ILE A 11 -24.12 18.49 6.19
C ILE A 11 -25.31 17.71 6.77
N GLY A 12 -26.12 18.34 7.63
CA GLY A 12 -27.34 17.75 8.15
C GLY A 12 -28.37 17.46 7.05
N LEU A 13 -28.56 18.40 6.13
CA LEU A 13 -29.44 18.24 4.98
C LEU A 13 -28.95 17.15 4.02
N TYR A 14 -27.64 17.12 3.76
CA TYR A 14 -27.02 16.07 2.92
C TYR A 14 -27.20 14.66 3.52
N LYS A 15 -27.10 14.52 4.84
CA LYS A 15 -27.37 13.26 5.53
C LYS A 15 -28.82 12.82 5.40
N VAL A 16 -29.78 13.74 5.48
CA VAL A 16 -31.21 13.43 5.33
C VAL A 16 -31.55 12.98 3.90
N PHE A 17 -30.90 13.57 2.90
CA PHE A 17 -31.09 13.22 1.48
C PHE A 17 -30.13 12.15 0.98
N SER A 18 -29.30 11.56 1.85
CA SER A 18 -28.41 10.48 1.44
C SER A 18 -29.23 9.25 0.99
N PRO A 19 -28.76 8.48 0.00
CA PRO A 19 -29.43 7.26 -0.45
C PRO A 19 -29.72 6.26 0.67
N GLU A 20 -28.87 6.22 1.69
CA GLU A 20 -28.97 5.36 2.87
C GLU A 20 -30.23 5.71 3.68
N ASN A 21 -30.48 7.01 3.90
CA ASN A 21 -31.66 7.47 4.65
C ASN A 21 -32.94 7.43 3.82
N LEU A 22 -32.89 7.88 2.56
CA LEU A 22 -34.07 7.89 1.68
C LEU A 22 -34.55 6.50 1.31
N LEU A 23 -33.60 5.55 1.10
CA LEU A 23 -33.93 4.18 0.71
C LEU A 23 -34.07 3.24 1.90
N LYS A 24 -33.97 3.76 3.14
CA LYS A 24 -33.96 2.94 4.38
C LYS A 24 -33.00 1.74 4.28
N LYS A 25 -31.95 1.87 3.48
CA LYS A 25 -30.86 0.90 3.48
C LYS A 25 -30.22 0.99 4.86
N GLN A 26 -30.38 -0.08 5.65
CA GLN A 26 -29.57 -0.20 6.87
C GLN A 26 -28.13 0.07 6.47
N PHE A 27 -27.46 0.95 7.23
CA PHE A 27 -26.01 0.92 7.28
C PHE A 27 -25.64 -0.51 7.63
N GLN A 28 -25.37 -1.33 6.62
CA GLN A 28 -24.48 -2.41 6.86
C GLN A 28 -23.17 -1.68 7.18
N THR A 29 -22.88 -1.56 8.47
CA THR A 29 -21.52 -1.61 8.93
C THR A 29 -21.03 -2.94 8.40
N ASP A 30 -20.60 -2.95 7.13
CA ASP A 30 -19.58 -3.85 6.70
C ASP A 30 -18.47 -3.56 7.70
N SER A 31 -18.51 -4.36 8.77
CA SER A 31 -17.45 -4.37 9.72
C SER A 31 -16.23 -4.58 8.84
N ASN A 32 -15.33 -3.59 8.79
CA ASN A 32 -14.02 -3.69 8.17
C ASN A 32 -13.18 -4.74 8.91
N LYS A 33 -13.77 -5.92 9.07
CA LYS A 33 -13.08 -7.11 9.56
C LYS A 33 -12.26 -7.59 8.39
N ILE A 34 -10.99 -7.24 8.41
CA ILE A 34 -9.99 -7.90 7.58
C ILE A 34 -10.21 -9.40 7.77
N ASN A 35 -10.46 -10.10 6.67
CA ASN A 35 -10.61 -11.55 6.70
C ASN A 35 -9.33 -12.13 7.33
N VAL A 36 -9.48 -12.95 8.37
CA VAL A 36 -8.36 -13.55 9.10
C VAL A 36 -7.40 -14.27 8.15
N LYS A 37 -7.93 -14.95 7.13
CA LYS A 37 -7.12 -15.62 6.11
C LYS A 37 -6.28 -14.62 5.31
N PHE A 38 -6.89 -13.54 4.83
CA PHE A 38 -6.18 -12.47 4.12
C PHE A 38 -5.09 -11.83 4.99
N TYR A 39 -5.39 -11.58 6.27
CA TYR A 39 -4.43 -11.04 7.22
C TYR A 39 -3.22 -11.95 7.41
N SER A 40 -3.46 -13.26 7.57
CA SER A 40 -2.38 -14.24 7.73
C SER A 40 -1.53 -14.36 6.45
N GLU A 41 -2.15 -14.35 5.27
CA GLU A 41 -1.45 -14.36 3.99
C GLU A 41 -0.61 -13.08 3.80
N LEU A 42 -1.16 -11.91 4.17
CA LEU A 42 -0.46 -10.65 4.10
C LEU A 42 0.79 -10.64 5.01
N LEU A 43 0.66 -11.10 6.25
CA LEU A 43 1.81 -11.24 7.15
C LEU A 43 2.87 -12.18 6.58
N HIS A 44 2.44 -13.29 5.95
CA HIS A 44 3.35 -14.26 5.33
C HIS A 44 4.14 -13.62 4.17
N ILE A 45 3.47 -12.90 3.27
CA ILE A 45 4.10 -12.18 2.14
C ILE A 45 5.08 -11.12 2.64
N ILE A 46 4.70 -10.39 3.69
CA ILE A 46 5.55 -9.36 4.29
C ILE A 46 6.78 -9.99 4.97
N GLY A 47 6.66 -11.19 5.55
CA GLY A 47 7.71 -11.86 6.33
C GLY A 47 7.58 -11.65 7.83
N LEU A 48 6.35 -11.37 8.31
CA LEU A 48 6.03 -11.15 9.71
C LEU A 48 5.15 -12.28 10.26
N GLU A 49 5.07 -12.33 11.58
CA GLU A 49 4.18 -13.22 12.32
C GLU A 49 3.54 -12.50 13.50
N GLU A 50 2.39 -13.00 13.94
CA GLU A 50 1.72 -12.55 15.17
C GLU A 50 2.13 -13.47 16.30
N ILE A 51 2.74 -12.91 17.33
CA ILE A 51 3.18 -13.64 18.53
C ILE A 51 2.52 -13.06 19.78
N GLU A 52 2.42 -13.86 20.84
CA GLU A 52 2.02 -13.36 22.14
C GLU A 52 3.20 -12.67 22.83
N ASP A 53 2.94 -11.54 23.47
CA ASP A 53 3.94 -10.83 24.27
C ASP A 53 4.40 -11.72 25.43
N LYS A 54 5.61 -11.45 25.95
CA LYS A 54 6.23 -12.20 27.06
C LYS A 54 5.34 -12.29 28.31
N GLU A 55 4.40 -11.37 28.47
CA GLU A 55 3.42 -11.35 29.56
C GLU A 55 2.11 -12.08 29.19
N GLY A 56 1.99 -12.63 27.97
CA GLY A 56 0.80 -13.36 27.51
C GLY A 56 -0.47 -12.51 27.37
N SER A 57 -0.35 -11.17 27.51
CA SER A 57 -1.50 -10.27 27.59
C SER A 57 -1.83 -9.58 26.25
N ARG A 58 -0.90 -9.53 25.30
CA ARG A 58 -1.05 -8.83 24.02
C ARG A 58 -0.45 -9.61 22.87
N ARG A 59 -1.10 -9.53 21.72
CA ARG A 59 -0.53 -9.98 20.46
C ARG A 59 0.29 -8.85 19.84
N ILE A 60 1.50 -9.17 19.44
CA ILE A 60 2.42 -8.25 18.77
C ILE A 60 2.85 -8.84 17.42
N ILE A 61 3.12 -7.96 16.47
CA ILE A 61 3.66 -8.36 15.18
C ILE A 61 5.18 -8.31 15.25
N ALA A 62 5.83 -9.40 14.89
CA ALA A 62 7.27 -9.54 14.96
C ALA A 62 7.84 -10.15 13.68
N ARG A 63 9.14 -9.97 13.48
CA ARG A 63 9.90 -10.69 12.46
C ARG A 63 10.00 -12.17 12.85
N LYS A 64 9.83 -13.06 11.88
CA LYS A 64 9.96 -14.51 12.11
C LYS A 64 11.34 -14.88 12.64
N LYS A 65 11.41 -15.99 13.38
CA LYS A 65 12.66 -16.56 13.85
C LYS A 65 13.59 -16.88 12.67
N PRO A 66 14.92 -16.84 12.82
CA PRO A 66 15.86 -17.06 11.72
C PRO A 66 15.63 -18.34 10.93
N SER A 67 15.24 -19.45 11.60
CA SER A 67 14.95 -20.74 10.99
C SER A 67 13.64 -20.79 10.19
N GLU A 68 12.74 -19.82 10.37
CA GLU A 68 11.40 -19.77 9.77
C GLU A 68 11.24 -18.62 8.75
N ARG A 69 12.34 -17.88 8.52
CA ARG A 69 12.33 -16.76 7.57
C ARG A 69 12.26 -17.25 6.13
N ASN A 70 11.29 -16.74 5.39
CA ASN A 70 11.23 -16.94 3.95
C ASN A 70 12.06 -15.85 3.26
N ARG A 71 13.13 -16.23 2.55
CA ARG A 71 13.99 -15.28 1.82
C ARG A 71 13.24 -14.52 0.73
N ALA A 72 12.20 -15.12 0.17
CA ALA A 72 11.35 -14.48 -0.82
C ALA A 72 10.33 -13.47 -0.23
N SER A 73 10.18 -13.39 1.10
CA SER A 73 9.31 -12.38 1.70
C SER A 73 9.83 -10.97 1.48
N LEU A 74 8.92 -9.99 1.41
CA LEU A 74 9.28 -8.60 1.10
C LEU A 74 10.34 -8.04 2.05
N ILE A 75 10.26 -8.32 3.36
CA ILE A 75 11.23 -7.84 4.34
C ILE A 75 12.59 -8.50 4.12
N GLU A 76 12.66 -9.82 3.98
CA GLU A 76 13.96 -10.52 3.86
C GLU A 76 14.65 -10.19 2.53
N SER A 77 13.91 -10.11 1.42
CA SER A 77 14.43 -9.64 0.13
C SER A 77 14.96 -8.21 0.23
N THR A 78 14.20 -7.30 0.87
CA THR A 78 14.61 -5.91 1.07
C THR A 78 15.88 -5.81 1.92
N ILE A 79 15.97 -6.57 3.03
CA ILE A 79 17.15 -6.61 3.88
C ILE A 79 18.36 -7.11 3.09
N THR A 80 18.20 -8.18 2.32
CA THR A 80 19.28 -8.75 1.52
C THR A 80 19.87 -7.73 0.56
N ILE A 81 19.02 -7.00 -0.17
CA ILE A 81 19.47 -5.98 -1.11
C ILE A 81 20.10 -4.78 -0.39
N LEU A 82 19.47 -4.30 0.70
CA LEU A 82 20.03 -3.18 1.48
C LEU A 82 21.43 -3.48 2.02
N ASP A 83 21.67 -4.72 2.43
CA ASP A 83 22.95 -5.14 3.00
C ASP A 83 23.99 -5.45 1.91
N SER A 84 23.61 -6.18 0.85
CA SER A 84 24.53 -6.55 -0.25
C SER A 84 25.04 -5.35 -1.06
N GLU A 85 24.22 -4.29 -1.18
CA GLU A 85 24.54 -3.09 -1.95
C GLU A 85 25.06 -1.93 -1.06
N ASP A 86 25.25 -2.17 0.24
CA ASP A 86 25.62 -1.14 1.23
C ASP A 86 24.72 0.11 1.21
N TRP A 87 23.44 -0.06 0.83
CA TRP A 87 22.52 1.07 0.71
C TRP A 87 22.04 1.58 2.07
N LEU A 88 22.15 0.78 3.11
CA LEU A 88 21.86 1.22 4.46
C LEU A 88 22.70 2.43 4.87
N ASP A 89 23.96 2.48 4.43
CA ASP A 89 24.92 3.54 4.81
C ASP A 89 24.58 4.90 4.20
N ARG A 90 23.68 4.93 3.22
CA ARG A 90 23.12 6.17 2.63
C ARG A 90 22.03 6.82 3.48
N VAL A 91 21.52 6.09 4.48
CA VAL A 91 20.41 6.56 5.30
C VAL A 91 20.95 7.46 6.41
N GLU A 92 20.52 8.73 6.41
CA GLU A 92 20.88 9.65 7.46
C GLU A 92 20.25 9.26 8.81
N LYS A 93 21.02 9.46 9.89
CA LYS A 93 20.55 9.24 11.27
C LYS A 93 20.06 7.80 11.51
N LEU A 94 20.86 6.83 11.08
CA LEU A 94 20.57 5.40 11.26
C LEU A 94 20.23 4.99 12.70
N SER A 95 20.75 5.70 13.71
CA SER A 95 20.44 5.45 15.12
C SER A 95 18.94 5.57 15.46
N ARG A 96 18.14 6.20 14.60
CA ARG A 96 16.67 6.24 14.77
C ARG A 96 15.99 4.93 14.41
N PHE A 97 16.67 4.09 13.64
CA PHE A 97 16.15 2.80 13.18
C PHE A 97 16.60 1.62 14.04
N GLY A 98 17.49 1.83 15.01
CA GLY A 98 17.92 0.79 15.92
C GLY A 98 19.28 1.05 16.53
N ALA A 99 19.62 0.26 17.54
CA ALA A 99 20.89 0.36 18.26
C ALA A 99 22.03 -0.36 17.54
N ASN A 100 21.73 -1.35 16.70
CA ASN A 100 22.69 -2.16 15.96
C ASN A 100 22.27 -2.30 14.49
N ARG A 101 23.21 -2.80 13.64
CA ARG A 101 22.98 -2.93 12.19
C ARG A 101 21.78 -3.80 11.84
N ASP A 102 21.56 -4.91 12.55
CA ASP A 102 20.44 -5.82 12.27
C ASP A 102 19.10 -5.15 12.53
N GLU A 103 18.96 -4.41 13.63
CA GLU A 103 17.76 -3.62 13.91
C GLU A 103 17.55 -2.52 12.89
N GLN A 104 18.63 -1.84 12.48
CA GLN A 104 18.58 -0.77 11.49
C GLN A 104 18.13 -1.32 10.13
N LEU A 105 18.70 -2.42 9.66
CA LEU A 105 18.29 -3.10 8.43
C LEU A 105 16.82 -3.49 8.48
N PHE A 106 16.40 -4.14 9.57
CA PHE A 106 15.02 -4.56 9.74
C PHE A 106 14.05 -3.37 9.73
N ASN A 107 14.32 -2.33 10.50
CA ASN A 107 13.39 -1.19 10.63
C ASN A 107 13.34 -0.32 9.37
N VAL A 108 14.45 -0.18 8.64
CA VAL A 108 14.47 0.48 7.33
C VAL A 108 13.66 -0.35 6.32
N ALA A 109 13.91 -1.66 6.24
CA ALA A 109 13.17 -2.57 5.37
C ALA A 109 11.67 -2.57 5.72
N LEU A 110 11.31 -2.65 6.98
CA LEU A 110 9.92 -2.59 7.45
C LEU A 110 9.23 -1.30 7.01
N SER A 111 9.92 -0.15 7.14
CA SER A 111 9.37 1.15 6.73
C SER A 111 9.11 1.22 5.23
N LEU A 112 10.00 0.67 4.41
CA LEU A 112 9.85 0.58 2.95
C LEU A 112 8.69 -0.35 2.58
N VAL A 113 8.66 -1.56 3.14
CA VAL A 113 7.65 -2.57 2.85
C VAL A 113 6.25 -2.10 3.25
N ILE A 114 6.10 -1.50 4.44
CA ILE A 114 4.81 -0.92 4.85
C ILE A 114 4.33 0.13 3.84
N ASN A 115 5.22 0.98 3.36
CA ASN A 115 4.88 2.01 2.39
C ASN A 115 4.40 1.39 1.05
N TRP A 116 5.07 0.36 0.54
CA TRP A 116 4.68 -0.35 -0.67
C TRP A 116 3.35 -1.09 -0.51
N VAL A 117 3.18 -1.81 0.59
CA VAL A 117 1.93 -2.52 0.91
C VAL A 117 0.76 -1.54 1.01
N ASN A 118 0.94 -0.40 1.66
CA ASN A 118 -0.08 0.64 1.73
C ASN A 118 -0.48 1.15 0.33
N ARG A 119 0.48 1.34 -0.58
CA ARG A 119 0.18 1.72 -1.98
C ARG A 119 -0.62 0.65 -2.70
N VAL A 120 -0.23 -0.62 -2.57
CA VAL A 120 -0.94 -1.75 -3.20
C VAL A 120 -2.37 -1.86 -2.66
N LEU A 121 -2.55 -1.80 -1.35
CA LEU A 121 -3.87 -1.83 -0.72
C LEU A 121 -4.75 -0.65 -1.16
N PHE A 122 -4.17 0.55 -1.24
CA PHE A 122 -4.87 1.73 -1.72
C PHE A 122 -5.29 1.58 -3.20
N MET A 123 -4.41 1.07 -4.05
CA MET A 123 -4.74 0.79 -5.45
C MET A 123 -5.90 -0.20 -5.57
N LYS A 124 -5.91 -1.23 -4.71
CA LYS A 124 -7.01 -2.21 -4.70
C LYS A 124 -8.34 -1.59 -4.26
N LEU A 125 -8.32 -0.69 -3.29
CA LEU A 125 -9.49 0.09 -2.89
C LEU A 125 -9.93 1.04 -4.01
N LEU A 126 -9.01 1.71 -4.68
CA LEU A 126 -9.31 2.57 -5.82
C LEU A 126 -9.97 1.78 -6.96
N GLU A 127 -9.41 0.63 -7.32
CA GLU A 127 -10.00 -0.26 -8.32
C GLU A 127 -11.43 -0.65 -7.96
N ALA A 128 -11.68 -1.05 -6.72
CA ALA A 128 -13.00 -1.41 -6.25
C ALA A 128 -13.99 -0.24 -6.36
N GLN A 129 -13.56 0.99 -6.05
CA GLN A 129 -14.39 2.19 -6.22
C GLN A 129 -14.66 2.51 -7.70
N MET A 130 -13.65 2.38 -8.56
CA MET A 130 -13.82 2.59 -10.00
C MET A 130 -14.80 1.58 -10.61
N LEU A 131 -14.66 0.30 -10.28
CA LEU A 131 -15.58 -0.75 -10.70
C LEU A 131 -17.00 -0.47 -10.23
N LYS A 132 -17.17 -0.06 -8.98
CA LYS A 132 -18.49 0.30 -8.44
C LYS A 132 -19.10 1.50 -9.19
N TYR A 133 -18.31 2.55 -9.43
CA TYR A 133 -18.74 3.75 -10.14
C TYR A 133 -19.15 3.44 -11.59
N HIS A 134 -18.38 2.59 -12.27
CA HIS A 134 -18.60 2.16 -13.65
C HIS A 134 -19.44 0.88 -13.77
N LYS A 135 -20.32 0.59 -12.81
CA LYS A 135 -21.30 -0.51 -12.85
C LYS A 135 -20.70 -1.90 -13.11
N GLY A 136 -19.44 -2.12 -12.70
CA GLY A 136 -18.75 -3.40 -12.84
C GLY A 136 -18.06 -3.61 -14.18
N GLU A 137 -17.88 -2.55 -15.00
CA GLU A 137 -17.11 -2.66 -16.23
C GLU A 137 -15.67 -3.16 -15.97
N VAL A 138 -15.38 -4.35 -16.48
CA VAL A 138 -14.08 -5.06 -16.31
C VAL A 138 -12.88 -4.24 -16.83
N LEU A 139 -13.17 -3.26 -17.67
CA LEU A 139 -12.20 -2.35 -18.28
C LEU A 139 -11.47 -1.46 -17.24
N TYR A 140 -12.10 -1.24 -16.09
CA TYR A 140 -11.56 -0.49 -14.95
C TYR A 140 -10.85 -1.36 -13.92
N ALA A 141 -10.81 -2.68 -14.12
CA ALA A 141 -10.03 -3.60 -13.30
C ALA A 141 -8.58 -3.59 -13.79
N PHE A 142 -7.71 -2.92 -13.07
CA PHE A 142 -6.29 -2.76 -13.44
C PHE A 142 -5.32 -3.53 -12.51
N MET A 143 -5.79 -4.02 -11.35
CA MET A 143 -5.01 -4.86 -10.44
C MET A 143 -5.17 -6.35 -10.78
N LYS A 144 -4.95 -6.71 -12.04
CA LYS A 144 -5.03 -8.10 -12.52
C LYS A 144 -3.64 -8.68 -12.76
N PRO A 145 -3.44 -9.99 -12.55
CA PRO A 145 -2.13 -10.64 -12.81
C PRO A 145 -1.62 -10.43 -14.24
N GLN A 146 -2.53 -10.32 -15.24
CA GLN A 146 -2.16 -10.08 -16.63
C GLN A 146 -1.66 -8.66 -16.89
N MET A 147 -1.95 -7.71 -16.02
CA MET A 147 -1.53 -6.30 -16.14
C MET A 147 -0.35 -5.99 -15.23
N ILE A 148 -0.29 -6.65 -14.08
CA ILE A 148 0.77 -6.52 -13.09
C ILE A 148 1.51 -7.85 -13.05
N THR A 149 2.52 -7.97 -13.87
CA THR A 149 3.32 -9.20 -14.04
C THR A 149 4.53 -9.25 -13.11
N ASP A 150 4.95 -8.09 -12.64
CA ASP A 150 6.19 -7.92 -11.90
C ASP A 150 6.18 -6.63 -11.04
N TYR A 151 7.22 -6.45 -10.26
CA TYR A 151 7.39 -5.25 -9.43
C TYR A 151 7.63 -3.97 -10.25
N ASP A 152 8.16 -4.08 -11.48
CA ASP A 152 8.32 -2.94 -12.38
C ASP A 152 6.97 -2.36 -12.80
N GLU A 153 5.98 -3.20 -13.04
CA GLU A 153 4.61 -2.74 -13.35
C GLU A 153 3.98 -2.04 -12.14
N LEU A 154 4.21 -2.52 -10.92
CA LEU A 154 3.79 -1.81 -9.71
C LEU A 154 4.48 -0.45 -9.58
N ASN A 155 5.79 -0.39 -9.83
CA ASN A 155 6.55 0.86 -9.81
C ASN A 155 6.04 1.87 -10.85
N LYS A 156 5.69 1.41 -12.06
CA LYS A 156 5.07 2.26 -13.10
C LYS A 156 3.71 2.79 -12.63
N LEU A 157 2.87 1.95 -12.06
CA LEU A 157 1.58 2.37 -11.52
C LEU A 157 1.75 3.43 -10.42
N PHE A 158 2.67 3.23 -9.49
CA PHE A 158 2.91 4.20 -8.41
C PHE A 158 3.36 5.55 -8.96
N PHE A 159 4.43 5.58 -9.76
CA PHE A 159 5.17 6.80 -10.05
C PHE A 159 4.96 7.38 -11.44
N GLN A 160 4.43 6.61 -12.38
CA GLN A 160 4.20 7.07 -13.74
C GLN A 160 2.71 7.20 -14.09
N VAL A 161 1.83 6.56 -13.33
CA VAL A 161 0.39 6.63 -13.55
C VAL A 161 -0.28 7.46 -12.45
N LEU A 162 -0.26 6.99 -11.20
CA LEU A 162 -0.99 7.63 -10.11
C LEU A 162 -0.38 8.97 -9.68
N ALA A 163 0.94 9.10 -9.74
CA ALA A 163 1.66 10.33 -9.41
C ALA A 163 1.71 11.37 -10.54
N LYS A 164 1.26 11.03 -11.75
CA LYS A 164 1.33 11.95 -12.91
C LYS A 164 -0.04 12.18 -13.53
N ARG A 165 -0.30 13.44 -13.90
CA ARG A 165 -1.49 13.79 -14.68
C ARG A 165 -1.42 13.11 -16.06
N PRO A 166 -2.56 12.78 -16.70
CA PRO A 166 -2.57 12.11 -18.01
C PRO A 166 -1.73 12.80 -19.08
N GLN A 167 -1.71 14.13 -19.11
CA GLN A 167 -0.91 14.92 -20.06
C GLN A 167 0.61 14.86 -19.80
N ASP A 168 1.02 14.50 -18.58
CA ASP A 168 2.43 14.43 -18.18
C ASP A 168 2.99 12.99 -18.26
N ARG A 169 2.13 12.03 -18.63
CA ARG A 169 2.51 10.62 -18.81
C ARG A 169 3.08 10.40 -20.20
N GLN A 170 4.02 9.48 -20.29
CA GLN A 170 4.51 9.01 -21.60
C GLN A 170 3.39 8.33 -22.40
N GLU A 171 3.45 8.40 -23.72
CA GLU A 171 2.40 7.89 -24.63
C GLU A 171 2.09 6.41 -24.38
N HIS A 172 3.11 5.56 -24.26
CA HIS A 172 2.92 4.13 -24.01
C HIS A 172 2.28 3.83 -22.63
N ILE A 173 2.54 4.68 -21.62
CA ILE A 173 1.88 4.58 -20.30
C ILE A 173 0.39 4.94 -20.43
N ASN A 174 0.07 6.00 -21.17
CA ASN A 174 -1.32 6.37 -21.41
C ASN A 174 -2.06 5.35 -22.25
N ALA A 175 -1.42 4.72 -23.23
CA ALA A 175 -2.02 3.65 -24.01
C ALA A 175 -2.46 2.46 -23.13
N LYS A 176 -1.63 2.08 -22.16
CA LYS A 176 -1.92 0.96 -21.27
C LYS A 176 -2.82 1.33 -20.07
N TYR A 177 -2.59 2.50 -19.48
CA TYR A 177 -3.14 2.90 -18.18
C TYR A 177 -3.94 4.20 -18.19
N GLY A 178 -4.29 4.75 -19.37
CA GLY A 178 -4.92 6.08 -19.50
C GLY A 178 -6.25 6.25 -18.77
N ARG A 179 -6.93 5.15 -18.43
CA ARG A 179 -8.20 5.16 -17.69
C ARG A 179 -8.02 5.30 -16.18
N ILE A 180 -6.82 5.05 -15.68
CA ILE A 180 -6.52 5.18 -14.25
C ILE A 180 -6.32 6.66 -13.94
N PRO A 181 -7.04 7.21 -12.94
CA PRO A 181 -6.96 8.63 -12.62
C PRO A 181 -5.60 9.00 -12.05
N TYR A 182 -5.28 10.29 -12.14
CA TYR A 182 -4.21 10.91 -11.35
C TYR A 182 -4.68 11.09 -9.92
N LEU A 183 -3.81 10.81 -8.97
CA LEU A 183 -4.05 11.04 -7.55
C LEU A 183 -3.03 12.07 -7.03
N ASN A 184 -3.55 13.20 -6.60
CA ASN A 184 -2.74 14.21 -5.93
C ASN A 184 -2.52 13.79 -4.46
N SER A 185 -1.66 12.80 -4.25
CA SER A 185 -1.41 12.22 -2.92
C SER A 185 0.07 11.95 -2.72
N SER A 186 0.62 12.39 -1.59
CA SER A 186 2.00 12.11 -1.18
C SER A 186 2.28 10.61 -1.01
N LEU A 187 1.25 9.78 -0.90
CA LEU A 187 1.40 8.32 -0.88
C LEU A 187 2.11 7.79 -2.13
N PHE A 188 1.90 8.43 -3.30
CA PHE A 188 2.51 8.05 -4.57
C PHE A 188 3.73 8.90 -4.94
N GLU A 189 4.28 9.63 -3.99
CA GLU A 189 5.60 10.24 -4.13
C GLU A 189 6.67 9.31 -3.57
N LEU A 190 7.89 9.40 -4.12
CA LEU A 190 9.03 8.68 -3.55
C LEU A 190 9.30 9.18 -2.13
N SER A 191 9.25 8.28 -1.17
CA SER A 191 9.63 8.60 0.20
C SER A 191 11.12 8.94 0.32
N PRO A 192 11.56 9.65 1.38
CA PRO A 192 12.98 9.91 1.60
C PRO A 192 13.83 8.64 1.61
N LEU A 193 13.34 7.56 2.22
CA LEU A 193 14.04 6.27 2.23
C LEU A 193 14.18 5.67 0.83
N GLU A 194 13.10 5.65 0.02
CA GLU A 194 13.14 5.14 -1.35
C GLU A 194 14.07 5.93 -2.27
N ARG A 195 14.28 7.22 -1.99
CA ARG A 195 15.24 8.07 -2.75
C ARG A 195 16.68 7.73 -2.44
N LEU A 196 16.96 7.32 -1.21
CA LEU A 196 18.32 7.03 -0.72
C LEU A 196 18.70 5.57 -0.89
N THR A 197 17.73 4.67 -0.90
CA THR A 197 17.94 3.24 -0.86
C THR A 197 17.28 2.52 -2.04
N ILE A 198 16.27 1.72 -1.78
CA ILE A 198 15.64 0.76 -2.70
C ILE A 198 14.22 1.20 -3.06
N ARG A 199 13.83 0.98 -4.31
CA ARG A 199 12.44 1.03 -4.78
C ARG A 199 11.88 -0.38 -4.91
N ILE A 200 10.57 -0.49 -4.96
CA ILE A 200 9.92 -1.79 -5.14
C ILE A 200 10.39 -2.53 -6.40
N SER A 201 10.74 -1.80 -7.48
CA SER A 201 11.27 -2.36 -8.72
C SER A 201 12.67 -2.98 -8.60
N ASN A 202 13.34 -2.83 -7.46
CA ASN A 202 14.62 -3.50 -7.22
C ASN A 202 14.44 -4.90 -6.63
N LEU A 203 13.21 -5.27 -6.25
CA LEU A 203 12.91 -6.63 -5.79
C LEU A 203 12.85 -7.58 -6.99
N GLU A 204 13.31 -8.79 -6.79
CA GLU A 204 13.28 -9.87 -7.79
C GLU A 204 12.07 -10.76 -7.56
N ASP A 205 11.36 -11.10 -8.65
CA ASP A 205 10.17 -11.97 -8.62
C ASP A 205 10.52 -13.45 -8.66
N SER A 206 11.80 -13.78 -8.84
CA SER A 206 12.25 -15.12 -9.23
C SER A 206 12.22 -16.19 -8.13
N GLU A 207 11.86 -15.84 -6.90
CA GLU A 207 11.92 -16.76 -5.74
C GLU A 207 10.62 -16.84 -4.91
N MET A 208 9.48 -16.32 -5.42
CA MET A 208 8.19 -16.47 -4.73
C MET A 208 7.49 -17.78 -5.07
#